data_07b5b2771eca7de292866dabf173d76a
#
_entry.id   07b5b2771eca7de292866dabf173d76a
#
_cell.length_a   1.000
_cell.length_b   1.000
_cell.length_c   1.000
_cell.angle_alpha   90.00
_cell.angle_beta   90.00
_cell.angle_gamma   90.00
#
_symmetry.space_group_name_H-M   'P 1'
#
loop_
_entity.id
_entity.type
_entity.pdbx_description
1 polymer ?
#
loop_
_entity_poly.entity_id
_entity_poly.type
_entity_poly.pdbx_seq_one_letter_code
_entity_poly.pdbx_strand_id
1 'polypeptide(L)'
;MNETMVTLQGWLGGDVTVRPAGDTTVASFRVACTPRRYQKKTDEWVDADTQWYTVNAWRGLAENCERSLRRGDPVLVHGRLNAQTWTNKAGIEVTSFEVEAVLVGHDLSKGASQFTRTTGPGPASRPPTLEEEAGEQVAAA
;
A
#
# COMPACT_ATOMS: atom_id res chain seq x y z
N MET A 1 -19.10 -4.28 6.42
CA MET A 1 -19.63 -5.45 7.04
C MET A 1 -18.86 -6.62 6.55
N ASN A 2 -19.17 -7.61 5.97
CA ASN A 2 -18.42 -8.82 5.65
C ASN A 2 -17.34 -8.57 4.57
N GLU A 3 -16.33 -7.82 4.93
CA GLU A 3 -15.25 -7.46 4.02
C GLU A 3 -14.02 -8.31 4.28
N THR A 4 -13.29 -8.60 3.19
CA THR A 4 -12.01 -9.27 3.30
C THR A 4 -10.92 -8.22 3.34
N MET A 5 -10.24 -8.11 4.47
CA MET A 5 -9.11 -7.20 4.63
C MET A 5 -7.81 -7.98 4.43
N VAL A 6 -6.89 -7.39 3.70
CA VAL A 6 -5.58 -8.00 3.42
C VAL A 6 -4.47 -7.01 3.67
N THR A 7 -3.30 -7.54 3.97
CA THR A 7 -2.07 -6.76 4.06
C THR A 7 -1.08 -7.33 3.06
N LEU A 8 -0.57 -6.47 2.18
CA LEU A 8 0.41 -6.85 1.18
C LEU A 8 1.77 -6.27 1.55
N GLN A 9 2.79 -7.08 1.39
CA GLN A 9 4.18 -6.64 1.45
C GLN A 9 4.83 -6.99 0.13
N GLY A 10 5.33 -6.00 -0.58
CA GLY A 10 5.88 -6.24 -1.91
C GLY A 10 6.59 -5.03 -2.48
N TRP A 11 6.79 -5.06 -3.79
CA TRP A 11 7.53 -4.04 -4.51
C TRP A 11 6.63 -3.40 -5.56
N LEU A 12 6.76 -2.09 -5.72
CA LEU A 12 6.02 -1.36 -6.74
C LEU A 12 6.54 -1.76 -8.14
N GLY A 13 5.65 -2.30 -8.97
CA GLY A 13 6.04 -2.78 -10.29
C GLY A 13 6.05 -1.73 -11.38
N GLY A 14 5.53 -0.53 -11.08
CA GLY A 14 5.49 0.59 -12.01
C GLY A 14 5.17 1.85 -11.25
N ASP A 15 5.18 2.99 -11.92
CA ASP A 15 4.83 4.26 -11.29
C ASP A 15 3.34 4.32 -10.98
N VAL A 16 2.99 5.17 -10.01
CA VAL A 16 1.60 5.42 -9.64
C VAL A 16 0.92 6.19 -10.76
N THR A 17 -0.23 5.69 -11.20
CA THR A 17 -1.06 6.34 -12.21
C THR A 17 -2.24 7.01 -11.53
N VAL A 18 -2.42 8.30 -11.80
CA VAL A 18 -3.50 9.09 -11.20
C VAL A 18 -4.50 9.48 -12.28
N ARG A 19 -5.77 9.37 -11.95
CA ARG A 19 -6.85 9.77 -12.85
C ARG A 19 -8.00 10.40 -12.06
N PRO A 20 -8.78 11.28 -12.68
CA PRO A 20 -9.99 11.77 -12.04
C PRO A 20 -11.06 10.68 -11.99
N ALA A 21 -11.85 10.70 -10.93
CA ALA A 21 -12.98 9.79 -10.75
C ALA A 21 -14.14 10.60 -10.15
N GLY A 22 -15.00 11.15 -11.02
CA GLY A 22 -16.02 12.10 -10.59
C GLY A 22 -15.36 13.40 -10.11
N ASP A 23 -15.70 13.81 -8.90
CA ASP A 23 -15.13 15.01 -8.26
C ASP A 23 -13.95 14.66 -7.34
N THR A 24 -13.42 13.45 -7.42
CA THR A 24 -12.29 13.01 -6.61
C THR A 24 -11.18 12.45 -7.50
N THR A 25 -10.11 11.99 -6.88
CA THR A 25 -8.93 11.45 -7.55
C THR A 25 -8.70 10.01 -7.09
N VAL A 26 -8.37 9.14 -8.03
CA VAL A 26 -7.96 7.77 -7.74
C VAL A 26 -6.55 7.54 -8.27
N ALA A 27 -5.71 6.93 -7.44
CA ALA A 27 -4.38 6.48 -7.82
C ALA A 27 -4.39 4.96 -7.91
N SER A 28 -3.75 4.44 -8.93
CA SER A 28 -3.62 3.00 -9.12
C SER A 28 -2.16 2.63 -9.31
N PHE A 29 -1.75 1.54 -8.70
CA PHE A 29 -0.41 1.00 -8.86
C PHE A 29 -0.44 -0.51 -8.67
N ARG A 30 0.60 -1.17 -9.17
CA ARG A 30 0.71 -2.61 -9.07
C ARG A 30 1.80 -3.00 -8.09
N VAL A 31 1.48 -3.97 -7.25
CA VAL A 31 2.41 -4.48 -6.24
C VAL A 31 2.74 -5.93 -6.56
N ALA A 32 4.02 -6.20 -6.66
CA ALA A 32 4.54 -7.55 -6.89
C ALA A 32 4.90 -8.18 -5.56
N CYS A 33 4.24 -9.26 -5.23
CA CYS A 33 4.50 -10.05 -4.03
C CYS A 33 5.07 -11.39 -4.45
N THR A 34 6.32 -11.66 -4.07
CA THR A 34 6.98 -12.91 -4.40
C THR A 34 7.23 -13.69 -3.12
N PRO A 35 6.35 -14.64 -2.75
CA PRO A 35 6.55 -15.41 -1.54
C PRO A 35 7.78 -16.31 -1.66
N ARG A 36 8.47 -16.51 -0.55
CA ARG A 36 9.56 -17.48 -0.50
C ARG A 36 9.03 -18.76 0.12
N ARG A 37 9.48 -19.89 -0.43
CA ARG A 37 9.04 -21.20 -0.02
C ARG A 37 10.25 -22.09 0.23
N TYR A 38 10.20 -22.88 1.31
CA TYR A 38 11.25 -23.84 1.60
C TYR A 38 11.02 -25.12 0.82
N GLN A 39 12.05 -25.57 0.07
CA GLN A 39 12.04 -26.82 -0.64
C GLN A 39 12.78 -27.89 0.17
N LYS A 40 12.06 -28.90 0.64
CA LYS A 40 12.65 -29.98 1.43
C LYS A 40 13.64 -30.82 0.60
N LYS A 41 13.38 -30.97 -0.70
CA LYS A 41 14.23 -31.80 -1.57
C LYS A 41 15.64 -31.26 -1.72
N THR A 42 15.79 -29.92 -1.77
CA THR A 42 17.07 -29.25 -2.00
C THR A 42 17.59 -28.55 -0.75
N ASP A 43 16.80 -28.54 0.33
CA ASP A 43 17.09 -27.84 1.58
C ASP A 43 17.38 -26.36 1.35
N GLU A 44 16.62 -25.73 0.46
CA GLU A 44 16.82 -24.35 0.05
C GLU A 44 15.53 -23.55 0.12
N TRP A 45 15.68 -22.24 0.35
CA TRP A 45 14.59 -21.28 0.19
C TRP A 45 14.56 -20.83 -1.26
N VAL A 46 13.41 -20.98 -1.90
CA VAL A 46 13.22 -20.58 -3.30
C VAL A 46 12.08 -19.58 -3.39
N ASP A 47 12.13 -18.72 -4.42
CA ASP A 47 11.05 -17.82 -4.70
C ASP A 47 9.90 -18.58 -5.37
N ALA A 48 8.70 -18.41 -4.85
CA ALA A 48 7.49 -18.87 -5.52
C ALA A 48 7.14 -17.90 -6.66
N ASP A 49 6.10 -18.21 -7.40
CA ASP A 49 5.63 -17.34 -8.47
C ASP A 49 5.21 -15.97 -7.93
N THR A 50 5.57 -14.92 -8.64
CA THR A 50 5.18 -13.57 -8.28
C THR A 50 3.68 -13.39 -8.45
N GLN A 51 3.06 -12.88 -7.41
CA GLN A 51 1.64 -12.53 -7.43
C GLN A 51 1.51 -11.01 -7.59
N TRP A 52 0.67 -10.61 -8.52
CA TRP A 52 0.47 -9.20 -8.83
C TRP A 52 -0.89 -8.73 -8.33
N TYR A 53 -0.87 -7.62 -7.62
CA TYR A 53 -2.09 -7.00 -7.11
C TYR A 53 -2.20 -5.58 -7.64
N THR A 54 -3.40 -5.20 -8.08
CA THR A 54 -3.71 -3.82 -8.39
C THR A 54 -4.24 -3.16 -7.14
N VAL A 55 -3.63 -2.04 -6.77
CA VAL A 55 -4.01 -1.29 -5.57
C VAL A 55 -4.59 0.05 -6.01
N ASN A 56 -5.74 0.38 -5.48
CA ASN A 56 -6.41 1.67 -5.72
C ASN A 56 -6.45 2.46 -4.43
N ALA A 57 -6.09 3.72 -4.51
CA ALA A 57 -6.14 4.66 -3.40
C ALA A 57 -6.96 5.87 -3.83
N TRP A 58 -7.68 6.47 -2.90
CA TRP A 58 -8.64 7.53 -3.21
C TRP A 58 -8.32 8.81 -2.46
N ARG A 59 -8.65 9.96 -3.05
CA ARG A 59 -8.59 11.28 -2.41
C ARG A 59 -7.20 11.64 -1.91
N GLY A 60 -7.07 12.04 -0.66
CA GLY A 60 -5.80 12.44 -0.09
C GLY A 60 -4.74 11.35 -0.12
N LEU A 61 -5.15 10.10 0.12
CA LEU A 61 -4.24 8.96 0.03
C LEU A 61 -3.70 8.79 -1.40
N ALA A 62 -4.55 9.01 -2.40
CA ALA A 62 -4.14 8.95 -3.81
C ALA A 62 -3.06 9.97 -4.13
N GLU A 63 -3.27 11.21 -3.72
CA GLU A 63 -2.31 12.28 -3.94
C GLU A 63 -0.98 12.02 -3.25
N ASN A 64 -1.02 11.53 -2.02
CA ASN A 64 0.18 11.23 -1.27
C ASN A 64 0.94 10.02 -1.83
N CYS A 65 0.23 9.02 -2.34
CA CYS A 65 0.87 7.89 -3.03
C CYS A 65 1.62 8.35 -4.28
N GLU A 66 1.01 9.22 -5.07
CA GLU A 66 1.66 9.76 -6.27
C GLU A 66 2.95 10.49 -5.93
N ARG A 67 2.92 11.28 -4.86
CA ARG A 67 4.07 12.08 -4.42
C ARG A 67 5.18 11.25 -3.81
N SER A 68 4.83 10.12 -3.19
CA SER A 68 5.75 9.38 -2.32
C SER A 68 6.31 8.12 -2.94
N LEU A 69 5.58 7.47 -3.84
CA LEU A 69 5.92 6.15 -4.33
C LEU A 69 6.48 6.20 -5.75
N ARG A 70 7.51 5.40 -5.98
CA ARG A 70 8.15 5.27 -7.28
C ARG A 70 8.31 3.80 -7.61
N ARG A 71 8.40 3.49 -8.90
CA ARG A 71 8.69 2.14 -9.36
C ARG A 71 9.90 1.58 -8.63
N GLY A 72 9.77 0.35 -8.13
CA GLY A 72 10.84 -0.32 -7.40
C GLY A 72 10.82 -0.11 -5.91
N ASP A 73 9.93 0.76 -5.40
CA ASP A 73 9.84 1.00 -3.96
C ASP A 73 9.26 -0.21 -3.23
N PRO A 74 9.80 -0.56 -2.05
CA PRO A 74 9.19 -1.56 -1.19
C PRO A 74 8.01 -0.94 -0.45
N VAL A 75 6.86 -1.59 -0.50
CA VAL A 75 5.63 -1.03 0.05
C VAL A 75 4.89 -2.01 0.93
N LEU A 76 4.14 -1.44 1.86
CA LEU A 76 3.19 -2.15 2.70
C LEU A 76 1.82 -1.54 2.44
N VAL A 77 0.85 -2.37 2.09
CA VAL A 77 -0.51 -1.93 1.78
C VAL A 77 -1.49 -2.73 2.61
N HIS A 78 -2.41 -2.03 3.23
CA HIS A 78 -3.51 -2.65 3.96
C HIS A 78 -4.82 -2.12 3.40
N GLY A 79 -5.73 -3.02 3.04
CA GLY A 79 -6.98 -2.61 2.48
C GLY A 79 -7.94 -3.75 2.23
N ARG A 80 -9.03 -3.41 1.56
CA ARG A 80 -10.11 -4.34 1.26
C ARG A 80 -9.85 -5.04 -0.08
N LEU A 81 -9.93 -6.35 -0.07
CA LEU A 81 -9.76 -7.17 -1.27
C LEU A 81 -11.09 -7.26 -2.03
N ASN A 82 -11.06 -6.90 -3.29
CA ASN A 82 -12.19 -7.04 -4.20
C ASN A 82 -11.81 -7.95 -5.36
N ALA A 83 -12.68 -8.87 -5.70
CA ALA A 83 -12.53 -9.69 -6.90
C ALA A 83 -13.34 -9.05 -8.02
N GLN A 84 -12.74 -8.91 -9.20
CA GLN A 84 -13.40 -8.44 -10.39
C GLN A 84 -13.37 -9.54 -11.46
N THR A 85 -14.53 -9.87 -11.96
CA THR A 85 -14.67 -10.91 -12.98
C THR A 85 -15.27 -10.29 -14.24
N TRP A 86 -14.62 -10.55 -15.38
CA TRP A 86 -15.13 -10.11 -16.68
C TRP A 86 -14.79 -11.14 -17.73
N THR A 87 -15.47 -11.02 -18.87
CA THR A 87 -15.21 -11.87 -20.04
C THR A 87 -14.30 -11.10 -20.99
N ASN A 88 -13.16 -11.70 -21.35
CA ASN A 88 -12.21 -11.07 -22.27
C ASN A 88 -12.67 -11.23 -23.73
N LYS A 89 -11.88 -10.69 -24.67
CA LYS A 89 -12.21 -10.73 -26.11
C LYS A 89 -12.27 -12.14 -26.67
N ALA A 90 -11.59 -13.09 -26.05
CA ALA A 90 -11.62 -14.49 -26.46
C ALA A 90 -12.80 -15.26 -25.87
N GLY A 91 -13.70 -14.61 -25.14
CA GLY A 91 -14.86 -15.25 -24.51
C GLY A 91 -14.51 -16.00 -23.23
N ILE A 92 -13.32 -15.79 -22.68
CA ILE A 92 -12.87 -16.45 -21.46
C ILE A 92 -13.15 -15.56 -20.27
N GLU A 93 -13.73 -16.15 -19.23
CA GLU A 93 -13.96 -15.46 -17.96
C GLU A 93 -12.64 -15.26 -17.21
N VAL A 94 -12.33 -14.02 -16.85
CA VAL A 94 -11.10 -13.65 -16.16
C VAL A 94 -11.46 -13.02 -14.83
N THR A 95 -10.79 -13.46 -13.77
CA THR A 95 -10.93 -12.88 -12.44
C THR A 95 -9.63 -12.23 -12.05
N SER A 96 -9.68 -10.97 -11.65
CA SER A 96 -8.54 -10.28 -11.05
C SER A 96 -8.91 -9.79 -9.66
N PHE A 97 -7.87 -9.60 -8.84
CA PHE A 97 -8.03 -9.11 -7.49
C PHE A 97 -7.48 -7.69 -7.39
N GLU A 98 -8.28 -6.80 -6.82
CA GLU A 98 -7.88 -5.43 -6.55
C GLU A 98 -7.97 -5.18 -5.06
N VAL A 99 -7.11 -4.30 -4.57
CA VAL A 99 -7.10 -3.90 -3.16
C VAL A 99 -7.48 -2.42 -3.10
N GLU A 100 -8.56 -2.13 -2.40
CA GLU A 100 -8.93 -0.74 -2.09
C GLU A 100 -8.17 -0.36 -0.83
N ALA A 101 -7.12 0.44 -0.99
CA ALA A 101 -6.19 0.73 0.09
C ALA A 101 -6.81 1.62 1.17
N VAL A 102 -6.58 1.25 2.40
CA VAL A 102 -6.87 2.07 3.59
C VAL A 102 -5.58 2.73 4.07
N LEU A 103 -4.48 1.96 4.08
CA LEU A 103 -3.16 2.40 4.53
C LEU A 103 -2.12 1.98 3.51
N VAL A 104 -1.20 2.89 3.21
CA VAL A 104 -0.06 2.61 2.31
C VAL A 104 1.17 3.25 2.91
N GLY A 105 2.30 2.56 2.86
CA GLY A 105 3.56 3.11 3.32
C GLY A 105 4.75 2.41 2.71
N HIS A 106 5.92 2.99 2.92
CA HIS A 106 7.18 2.32 2.60
C HIS A 106 7.47 1.24 3.63
N ASP A 107 8.05 0.15 3.19
CA ASP A 107 8.54 -0.91 4.08
C ASP A 107 9.92 -0.50 4.60
N LEU A 108 9.96 -0.03 5.84
CA LEU A 108 11.19 0.50 6.43
C LEU A 108 12.20 -0.60 6.80
N SER A 109 11.84 -1.87 6.67
CA SER A 109 12.82 -2.94 6.82
C SER A 109 13.79 -2.98 5.64
N LYS A 110 13.45 -2.29 4.53
CA LYS A 110 14.26 -2.26 3.30
C LYS A 110 15.00 -0.95 3.10
N GLY A 111 14.66 0.10 3.83
CA GLY A 111 15.29 1.39 3.66
C GLY A 111 14.66 2.45 4.54
N ALA A 112 15.08 3.69 4.35
CA ALA A 112 14.61 4.82 5.13
C ALA A 112 13.70 5.72 4.29
N SER A 113 12.74 6.35 4.94
CA SER A 113 11.84 7.32 4.31
C SER A 113 11.85 8.61 5.10
N GLN A 114 11.48 9.69 4.43
CA GLN A 114 11.34 10.99 5.05
C GLN A 114 9.88 11.43 4.94
N PHE A 115 9.29 11.82 6.07
CA PHE A 115 7.88 12.19 6.14
C PHE A 115 7.73 13.70 6.03
N THR A 116 6.78 14.12 5.20
CA THR A 116 6.32 15.51 5.11
C THR A 116 4.82 15.52 5.31
N ARG A 117 4.37 16.32 6.26
CA ARG A 117 2.93 16.44 6.53
C ARG A 117 2.26 17.22 5.39
N THR A 118 1.18 16.65 4.87
CA THR A 118 0.35 17.36 3.91
C THR A 118 -0.71 18.18 4.62
N THR A 119 -1.30 19.14 3.91
CA THR A 119 -2.37 19.97 4.47
C THR A 119 -3.55 19.08 4.84
N GLY A 120 -4.03 19.25 6.05
CA GLY A 120 -5.13 18.49 6.59
C GLY A 120 -5.65 19.17 7.84
N PRO A 121 -6.35 18.45 8.71
CA PRO A 121 -6.76 19.01 10.00
C PRO A 121 -5.58 19.64 10.73
N GLY A 122 -5.87 20.68 11.50
CA GLY A 122 -4.84 21.45 12.19
C GLY A 122 -3.99 20.62 13.17
N PRO A 123 -3.02 21.27 13.83
CA PRO A 123 -2.07 20.58 14.72
C PRO A 123 -2.71 19.75 15.83
N ALA A 124 -3.93 20.09 16.24
CA ALA A 124 -4.64 19.39 17.30
C ALA A 124 -4.96 17.92 16.97
N SER A 125 -4.98 17.56 15.69
CA SER A 125 -5.24 16.17 15.26
C SER A 125 -3.97 15.33 15.14
N ARG A 126 -2.82 15.95 15.35
CA ARG A 126 -1.53 15.28 15.30
C ARG A 126 -1.23 14.63 16.66
N PRO A 127 -0.94 13.31 16.70
CA PRO A 127 -0.47 12.71 17.94
C PRO A 127 0.88 13.32 18.33
N PRO A 128 1.15 13.50 19.63
CA PRO A 128 2.43 14.04 20.06
C PRO A 128 3.57 13.07 19.74
N THR A 129 4.77 13.63 19.52
CA THR A 129 5.96 12.82 19.37
C THR A 129 6.41 12.31 20.74
N LEU A 130 7.27 11.28 20.76
CA LEU A 130 7.84 10.78 22.01
C LEU A 130 8.62 11.85 22.75
N GLU A 131 9.27 12.77 22.05
CA GLU A 131 10.00 13.88 22.65
C GLU A 131 9.06 14.90 23.29
N GLU A 132 7.95 15.19 22.66
CA GLU A 132 6.92 16.09 23.21
C GLU A 132 6.29 15.50 24.47
N GLU A 133 5.98 14.20 24.46
CA GLU A 133 5.44 13.51 25.63
C GLU A 133 6.42 13.51 26.80
N ALA A 134 7.70 13.23 26.52
CA ALA A 134 8.74 13.27 27.53
C ALA A 134 8.92 14.68 28.10
N GLY A 135 8.85 15.71 27.26
CA GLY A 135 8.91 17.09 27.68
C GLY A 135 7.76 17.49 28.61
N GLU A 136 6.56 17.09 28.29
CA GLU A 136 5.37 17.33 29.11
C GLU A 136 5.47 16.64 30.47
N GLN A 137 5.91 15.39 30.50
CA GLN A 137 6.09 14.64 31.75
C GLN A 137 7.12 15.27 32.64
N VAL A 138 8.22 15.76 32.09
CA VAL A 138 9.26 16.43 32.83
C VAL A 138 8.74 17.77 33.37
N ALA A 139 7.98 18.52 32.58
CA ALA A 139 7.40 19.79 32.98
C ALA A 139 6.33 19.63 34.07
N ALA A 140 5.64 18.51 34.12
CA ALA A 140 4.61 18.22 35.11
C ALA A 140 5.17 17.74 36.46
N ALA A 141 6.42 17.35 36.48
CA ALA A 141 7.10 16.90 37.68
C ALA A 141 7.69 18.09 38.43
#